data_b13c6b80d7e31602d5ade986d52ff603
#
_entry.id   b13c6b80d7e31602d5ade986d52ff603
#
_cell.length_a   1.000
_cell.length_b   1.000
_cell.length_c   1.000
_cell.angle_alpha   90.00
_cell.angle_beta   90.00
_cell.angle_gamma   90.00
#
_symmetry.space_group_name_H-M   'P 1'
#
loop_
_entity.id
_entity.type
_entity.pdbx_description
1 polymer ?
#
loop_
_entity_poly.entity_id
_entity_poly.type
_entity_poly.pdbx_seq_one_letter_code
_entity_poly.pdbx_strand_id
1 'polypeptide(L)'
;MDTTDILFTITSVAFILISAYGAFNQNRKSFLIGMCLWSIIPVVGEGMAYANDSNPAHLGLMALFFCLVILTFPTNNAYNSQNIAATALAKKIGLALLVANIFQGFNIICNDIGVDPKFGYFHLVAALIILYPIIKSNMDKNFSWK
;
A
#
# COMPACT_ATOMS: atom_id res chain seq x y z
N MET A 1 15.22 -19.75 4.59
CA MET A 1 14.05 -18.87 4.60
C MET A 1 13.15 -19.35 5.72
N ASP A 2 12.93 -18.53 6.73
CA ASP A 2 12.09 -18.89 7.86
C ASP A 2 10.62 -19.03 7.41
N THR A 3 9.84 -19.86 8.14
CA THR A 3 8.41 -20.07 7.85
C THR A 3 7.65 -18.75 7.87
N THR A 4 8.03 -17.83 8.75
CA THR A 4 7.49 -16.48 8.86
C THR A 4 7.72 -15.65 7.60
N ASP A 5 8.93 -15.69 7.04
CA ASP A 5 9.27 -15.00 5.79
C ASP A 5 8.46 -15.50 4.59
N ILE A 6 8.25 -16.81 4.54
CA ILE A 6 7.44 -17.44 3.49
C ILE A 6 6.00 -16.93 3.58
N LEU A 7 5.44 -16.92 4.79
CA LEU A 7 4.07 -16.48 5.03
C LEU A 7 3.89 -15.00 4.66
N PHE A 8 4.79 -14.12 5.12
CA PHE A 8 4.75 -12.69 4.76
C PHE A 8 4.90 -12.47 3.26
N THR A 9 5.76 -13.26 2.59
CA THR A 9 5.92 -13.16 1.13
C THR A 9 4.65 -13.54 0.39
N ILE A 10 4.05 -14.70 0.72
CA ILE A 10 2.84 -15.18 0.06
C ILE A 10 1.66 -14.22 0.27
N THR A 11 1.47 -13.77 1.52
CA THR A 11 0.39 -12.83 1.85
C THR A 11 0.58 -11.48 1.17
N SER A 12 1.82 -10.95 1.10
CA SER A 12 2.13 -9.70 0.39
C SER A 12 1.78 -9.81 -1.09
N VAL A 13 2.19 -10.89 -1.74
CA VAL A 13 1.87 -11.14 -3.17
C VAL A 13 0.37 -11.23 -3.38
N ALA A 14 -0.34 -11.99 -2.54
CA ALA A 14 -1.80 -12.15 -2.66
C ALA A 14 -2.53 -10.79 -2.54
N PHE A 15 -2.15 -9.96 -1.57
CA PHE A 15 -2.80 -8.67 -1.35
C PHE A 15 -2.48 -7.65 -2.46
N ILE A 16 -1.23 -7.65 -2.97
CA ILE A 16 -0.85 -6.85 -4.14
C ILE A 16 -1.67 -7.28 -5.37
N LEU A 17 -1.88 -8.58 -5.59
CA LEU A 17 -2.69 -9.08 -6.71
C LEU A 17 -4.16 -8.67 -6.60
N ILE A 18 -4.75 -8.67 -5.38
CA ILE A 18 -6.12 -8.17 -5.16
C ILE A 18 -6.20 -6.69 -5.52
N SER A 19 -5.22 -5.89 -5.12
CA SER A 19 -5.17 -4.47 -5.43
C SER A 19 -4.96 -4.23 -6.93
N ALA A 20 -4.08 -4.98 -7.58
CA ALA A 20 -3.85 -4.91 -9.02
C ALA A 20 -5.12 -5.25 -9.80
N TYR A 21 -5.80 -6.33 -9.42
CA TYR A 21 -7.10 -6.69 -10.01
C TYR A 21 -8.10 -5.53 -9.90
N GLY A 22 -8.20 -4.91 -8.71
CA GLY A 22 -9.06 -3.76 -8.50
C GLY A 22 -8.70 -2.57 -9.38
N ALA A 23 -7.41 -2.25 -9.49
CA ALA A 23 -6.90 -1.14 -10.31
C ALA A 23 -7.21 -1.34 -11.80
N PHE A 24 -6.90 -2.51 -12.36
CA PHE A 24 -7.08 -2.80 -13.79
C PHE A 24 -8.55 -2.93 -14.19
N ASN A 25 -9.40 -3.47 -13.32
CA ASN A 25 -10.84 -3.62 -13.57
C ASN A 25 -11.67 -2.42 -13.12
N GLN A 26 -11.02 -1.34 -12.66
CA GLN A 26 -11.69 -0.14 -12.14
C GLN A 26 -12.61 -0.44 -10.94
N ASN A 27 -12.33 -1.52 -10.21
CA ASN A 27 -13.08 -1.90 -9.01
C ASN A 27 -12.42 -1.27 -7.79
N ARG A 28 -12.98 -0.14 -7.36
CA ARG A 28 -12.44 0.64 -6.23
C ARG A 28 -12.42 -0.16 -4.93
N LYS A 29 -13.44 -0.97 -4.70
CA LYS A 29 -13.54 -1.80 -3.49
C LYS A 29 -12.38 -2.80 -3.40
N SER A 30 -12.14 -3.57 -4.46
CA SER A 30 -11.03 -4.53 -4.50
C SER A 30 -9.68 -3.84 -4.38
N PHE A 31 -9.50 -2.67 -5.04
CA PHE A 31 -8.28 -1.89 -4.93
C PHE A 31 -7.99 -1.48 -3.49
N LEU A 32 -8.98 -0.89 -2.79
CA LEU A 32 -8.82 -0.44 -1.40
C LEU A 32 -8.63 -1.61 -0.44
N ILE A 33 -9.35 -2.73 -0.62
CA ILE A 33 -9.17 -3.93 0.20
C ILE A 33 -7.74 -4.45 0.07
N GLY A 34 -7.23 -4.61 -1.15
CA GLY A 34 -5.86 -5.06 -1.38
C GLY A 34 -4.82 -4.15 -0.75
N MET A 35 -4.95 -2.82 -0.91
CA MET A 35 -4.04 -1.84 -0.32
C MET A 35 -4.12 -1.83 1.21
N CYS A 36 -5.32 -1.95 1.79
CA CYS A 36 -5.51 -2.01 3.24
C CYS A 36 -4.83 -3.24 3.83
N LEU A 37 -5.11 -4.41 3.28
CA LEU A 37 -4.54 -5.67 3.73
C LEU A 37 -3.02 -5.70 3.57
N TRP A 38 -2.51 -5.17 2.44
CA TRP A 38 -1.08 -5.06 2.23
C TRP A 38 -0.41 -4.13 3.24
N SER A 39 -1.05 -3.01 3.63
CA SER A 39 -0.52 -2.08 4.62
C SER A 39 -0.50 -2.66 6.06
N ILE A 40 -1.32 -3.68 6.36
CA ILE A 40 -1.30 -4.37 7.66
C ILE A 40 0.00 -5.17 7.84
N ILE A 41 0.57 -5.71 6.77
CA ILE A 41 1.79 -6.54 6.85
C ILE A 41 2.94 -5.77 7.50
N PRO A 42 3.35 -4.58 7.01
CA PRO A 42 4.40 -3.82 7.66
C PRO A 42 4.03 -3.32 9.07
N VAL A 43 2.74 -3.07 9.37
CA VAL A 43 2.32 -2.75 10.75
C VAL A 43 2.69 -3.89 11.69
N VAL A 44 2.38 -5.12 11.30
CA VAL A 44 2.71 -6.32 12.09
C VAL A 44 4.23 -6.55 12.15
N GLY A 45 4.92 -6.44 11.00
CA GLY A 45 6.36 -6.62 10.91
C GLY A 45 7.13 -5.63 11.78
N GLU A 46 6.80 -4.33 11.70
CA GLU A 46 7.43 -3.28 12.50
C GLU A 46 7.11 -3.43 14.00
N GLY A 47 5.88 -3.87 14.34
CA GLY A 47 5.52 -4.19 15.71
C GLY A 47 6.34 -5.35 16.29
N MET A 48 6.57 -6.39 15.51
CA MET A 48 7.43 -7.52 15.90
C MET A 48 8.90 -7.10 16.04
N ALA A 49 9.40 -6.28 15.12
CA ALA A 49 10.76 -5.75 15.17
C ALA A 49 10.97 -4.90 16.44
N TYR A 50 10.04 -3.99 16.74
CA TYR A 50 10.07 -3.20 17.97
C TYR A 50 10.06 -4.06 19.24
N ALA A 51 9.26 -5.13 19.26
CA ALA A 51 9.22 -6.05 20.40
C ALA A 51 10.56 -6.78 20.62
N ASN A 52 11.36 -6.96 19.55
CA ASN A 52 12.63 -7.65 19.63
C ASN A 52 13.81 -6.73 20.01
N ASP A 53 13.86 -5.50 19.46
CA ASP A 53 15.03 -4.62 19.60
C ASP A 53 14.74 -3.30 20.35
N SER A 54 13.47 -3.00 20.61
CA SER A 54 13.00 -1.76 21.27
C SER A 54 13.45 -0.47 20.53
N ASN A 55 13.76 -0.55 19.23
CA ASN A 55 14.19 0.62 18.47
C ASN A 55 12.98 1.52 18.13
N PRO A 56 12.97 2.81 18.60
CA PRO A 56 11.85 3.72 18.39
C PRO A 56 11.54 3.99 16.89
N ALA A 57 12.49 3.78 15.99
CA ALA A 57 12.26 3.95 14.55
C ALA A 57 11.13 3.04 14.03
N HIS A 58 11.00 1.82 14.58
CA HIS A 58 9.92 0.90 14.25
C HIS A 58 8.54 1.45 14.59
N LEU A 59 8.40 2.20 15.70
CA LEU A 59 7.13 2.84 16.07
C LEU A 59 6.72 3.91 15.06
N GLY A 60 7.69 4.67 14.53
CA GLY A 60 7.42 5.67 13.48
C GLY A 60 6.93 5.04 12.19
N LEU A 61 7.59 3.95 11.74
CA LEU A 61 7.17 3.20 10.55
C LEU A 61 5.82 2.51 10.77
N MET A 62 5.61 1.88 11.92
CA MET A 62 4.33 1.28 12.29
C MET A 62 3.20 2.29 12.25
N ALA A 63 3.40 3.50 12.82
CA ALA A 63 2.41 4.57 12.79
C ALA A 63 2.09 5.03 11.37
N LEU A 64 3.12 5.19 10.50
CA LEU A 64 2.94 5.52 9.09
C LEU A 64 2.05 4.49 8.39
N PHE A 65 2.39 3.20 8.48
CA PHE A 65 1.62 2.14 7.86
C PHE A 65 0.22 1.99 8.46
N PHE A 66 0.05 2.27 9.75
CA PHE A 66 -1.27 2.30 10.38
C PHE A 66 -2.15 3.44 9.82
N CYS A 67 -1.57 4.61 9.55
CA CYS A 67 -2.27 5.68 8.82
C CYS A 67 -2.70 5.21 7.42
N LEU A 68 -1.87 4.43 6.71
CA LEU A 68 -2.23 3.88 5.41
C LEU A 68 -3.40 2.88 5.51
N VAL A 69 -3.43 2.05 6.55
CA VAL A 69 -4.58 1.16 6.83
C VAL A 69 -5.85 1.99 6.99
N ILE A 70 -5.82 3.06 7.81
CA ILE A 70 -6.98 3.94 8.03
C ILE A 70 -7.44 4.58 6.71
N LEU A 71 -6.50 5.11 5.90
CA LEU A 71 -6.80 5.80 4.65
C LEU A 71 -7.35 4.87 3.55
N THR A 72 -6.94 3.62 3.56
CA THR A 72 -7.38 2.62 2.58
C THR A 72 -8.51 1.73 3.09
N PHE A 73 -8.90 1.90 4.36
CA PHE A 73 -9.94 1.07 4.97
C PHE A 73 -11.25 1.17 4.18
N PRO A 74 -11.81 0.04 3.76
CA PRO A 74 -12.95 0.01 2.87
C PRO A 74 -14.26 0.35 3.60
N THR A 75 -14.65 1.61 3.58
CA THR A 75 -15.95 2.08 4.08
C THR A 75 -16.95 2.23 2.94
N ASN A 76 -18.25 2.12 3.23
CA ASN A 76 -19.31 2.33 2.23
C ASN A 76 -19.21 3.70 1.56
N ASN A 77 -18.85 4.74 2.30
CA ASN A 77 -18.65 6.09 1.77
C ASN A 77 -17.44 6.18 0.83
N ALA A 78 -16.37 5.42 1.10
CA ALA A 78 -15.19 5.36 0.23
C ALA A 78 -15.52 4.71 -1.12
N TYR A 79 -16.48 3.79 -1.18
CA TYR A 79 -16.88 3.12 -2.43
C TYR A 79 -17.80 3.97 -3.30
N ASN A 80 -18.72 4.69 -2.71
CA ASN A 80 -19.86 5.32 -3.39
C ASN A 80 -19.74 6.84 -3.55
N SER A 81 -18.66 7.46 -3.06
CA SER A 81 -18.53 8.90 -3.14
C SER A 81 -18.29 9.36 -4.58
N GLN A 82 -19.26 10.06 -5.15
CA GLN A 82 -19.11 10.81 -6.40
C GLN A 82 -18.75 12.29 -6.14
N ASN A 83 -18.46 12.65 -4.90
CA ASN A 83 -18.09 14.00 -4.53
C ASN A 83 -16.73 14.39 -5.13
N ILE A 84 -16.70 15.47 -5.90
CA ILE A 84 -15.49 15.97 -6.58
C ILE A 84 -14.37 16.28 -5.58
N ALA A 85 -14.70 16.87 -4.44
CA ALA A 85 -13.72 17.18 -3.40
C ALA A 85 -13.12 15.90 -2.78
N ALA A 86 -13.95 14.88 -2.53
CA ALA A 86 -13.48 13.59 -2.04
C ALA A 86 -12.60 12.87 -3.06
N THR A 87 -12.92 12.98 -4.35
CA THR A 87 -12.11 12.41 -5.44
C THR A 87 -10.76 13.11 -5.54
N ALA A 88 -10.71 14.44 -5.41
CA ALA A 88 -9.47 15.20 -5.43
C ALA A 88 -8.58 14.86 -4.21
N LEU A 89 -9.18 14.71 -3.03
CA LEU A 89 -8.47 14.28 -1.82
C LEU A 89 -7.93 12.86 -1.98
N ALA A 90 -8.72 11.93 -2.50
CA ALA A 90 -8.30 10.56 -2.76
C ALA A 90 -7.11 10.48 -3.73
N LYS A 91 -7.06 11.33 -4.77
CA LYS A 91 -5.91 11.44 -5.67
C LYS A 91 -4.65 11.93 -4.95
N LYS A 92 -4.77 12.93 -4.07
CA LYS A 92 -3.63 13.43 -3.28
C LYS A 92 -3.12 12.37 -2.31
N ILE A 93 -4.01 11.65 -1.65
CA ILE A 93 -3.66 10.52 -0.79
C ILE A 93 -2.95 9.43 -1.61
N GLY A 94 -3.48 9.08 -2.79
CA GLY A 94 -2.85 8.13 -3.69
C GLY A 94 -1.44 8.56 -4.11
N LEU A 95 -1.21 9.84 -4.39
CA LEU A 95 0.13 10.37 -4.68
C LEU A 95 1.07 10.28 -3.48
N ALA A 96 0.58 10.58 -2.28
CA ALA A 96 1.39 10.43 -1.05
C ALA A 96 1.78 8.97 -0.80
N LEU A 97 0.84 8.03 -1.00
CA LEU A 97 1.10 6.59 -0.92
C LEU A 97 2.12 6.12 -1.96
N LEU A 98 2.01 6.61 -3.20
CA LEU A 98 2.97 6.34 -4.28
C LEU A 98 4.38 6.76 -3.86
N VAL A 99 4.53 7.99 -3.38
CA VAL A 99 5.81 8.54 -2.93
C VAL A 99 6.37 7.72 -1.77
N ALA A 100 5.55 7.43 -0.74
CA ALA A 100 5.97 6.64 0.41
C ALA A 100 6.47 5.24 -0.01
N ASN A 101 5.76 4.57 -0.93
CA ASN A 101 6.18 3.26 -1.43
C ASN A 101 7.46 3.32 -2.26
N ILE A 102 7.67 4.37 -3.07
CA ILE A 102 8.92 4.55 -3.83
C ILE A 102 10.08 4.72 -2.86
N PHE A 103 9.98 5.64 -1.90
CA PHE A 103 11.06 5.88 -0.93
C PHE A 103 11.36 4.66 -0.09
N GLN A 104 10.32 3.98 0.43
CA GLN A 104 10.51 2.77 1.22
C GLN A 104 11.11 1.64 0.40
N GLY A 105 10.69 1.48 -0.86
CA GLY A 105 11.27 0.50 -1.76
C GLY A 105 12.76 0.71 -1.97
N PHE A 106 13.16 1.93 -2.29
CA PHE A 106 14.59 2.25 -2.44
C PHE A 106 15.36 2.14 -1.12
N ASN A 107 14.77 2.57 0.00
CA ASN A 107 15.41 2.46 1.30
C ASN A 107 15.76 1.00 1.63
N ILE A 108 14.83 0.07 1.41
CA ILE A 108 15.05 -1.37 1.67
C ILE A 108 16.09 -1.97 0.68
N ILE A 109 16.06 -1.56 -0.60
CA ILE A 109 16.95 -2.14 -1.62
C ILE A 109 18.39 -1.61 -1.50
N CYS A 110 18.53 -0.31 -1.20
CA CYS A 110 19.82 0.37 -1.27
C CYS A 110 20.54 0.45 0.08
N ASN A 111 19.84 0.25 1.20
CA ASN A 111 20.43 0.34 2.53
C ASN A 111 20.29 -1.01 3.24
N ASP A 112 21.33 -1.38 3.97
CA ASP A 112 21.30 -2.57 4.84
C ASP A 112 20.56 -2.24 6.15
N ILE A 113 19.24 -2.33 6.12
CA ILE A 113 18.37 -2.05 7.26
C ILE A 113 17.86 -3.33 7.93
N GLY A 114 18.49 -4.47 7.66
CA GLY A 114 18.09 -5.76 8.23
C GLY A 114 16.81 -6.37 7.64
N VAL A 115 16.31 -5.81 6.54
CA VAL A 115 15.10 -6.29 5.82
C VAL A 115 15.52 -6.89 4.49
N ASP A 116 14.98 -8.06 4.13
CA ASP A 116 15.25 -8.69 2.85
C ASP A 116 14.87 -7.75 1.68
N PRO A 117 15.79 -7.47 0.74
CA PRO A 117 15.56 -6.59 -0.42
C PRO A 117 14.31 -6.92 -1.26
N LYS A 118 13.83 -8.17 -1.23
CA LYS A 118 12.58 -8.55 -1.93
C LYS A 118 11.38 -7.72 -1.49
N PHE A 119 11.31 -7.31 -0.22
CA PHE A 119 10.22 -6.46 0.27
C PHE A 119 10.29 -5.04 -0.31
N GLY A 120 11.49 -4.55 -0.62
CA GLY A 120 11.65 -3.29 -1.35
C GLY A 120 11.05 -3.35 -2.76
N TYR A 121 11.24 -4.45 -3.48
CA TYR A 121 10.59 -4.65 -4.79
C TYR A 121 9.06 -4.71 -4.68
N PHE A 122 8.50 -5.28 -3.61
CA PHE A 122 7.05 -5.25 -3.39
C PHE A 122 6.52 -3.82 -3.21
N HIS A 123 7.24 -2.95 -2.51
CA HIS A 123 6.91 -1.53 -2.42
C HIS A 123 6.91 -0.85 -3.79
N LEU A 124 7.91 -1.13 -4.65
CA LEU A 124 7.95 -0.55 -6.00
C LEU A 124 6.80 -1.07 -6.87
N VAL A 125 6.44 -2.34 -6.77
CA VAL A 125 5.26 -2.91 -7.47
C VAL A 125 3.97 -2.27 -6.96
N ALA A 126 3.81 -2.09 -5.65
CA ALA A 126 2.67 -1.39 -5.07
C ALA A 126 2.58 0.06 -5.58
N ALA A 127 3.72 0.76 -5.69
CA ALA A 127 3.77 2.10 -6.28
C ALA A 127 3.25 2.13 -7.72
N LEU A 128 3.64 1.17 -8.55
CA LEU A 128 3.15 1.07 -9.93
C LEU A 128 1.65 0.80 -10.00
N ILE A 129 1.12 -0.05 -9.12
CA ILE A 129 -0.31 -0.34 -9.03
C ILE A 129 -1.11 0.92 -8.62
N ILE A 130 -0.58 1.74 -7.71
CA ILE A 130 -1.18 3.01 -7.30
C ILE A 130 -1.11 4.03 -8.44
N LEU A 131 0.01 4.08 -9.17
CA LEU A 131 0.23 5.01 -10.27
C LEU A 131 -0.74 4.78 -11.43
N TYR A 132 -1.07 3.52 -11.73
CA TYR A 132 -1.94 3.17 -12.85
C TYR A 132 -3.30 3.91 -12.84
N PRO A 133 -4.15 3.81 -11.79
CA PRO A 133 -5.43 4.52 -11.78
C PRO A 133 -5.27 6.04 -11.75
N ILE A 134 -4.16 6.56 -11.20
CA ILE A 134 -3.89 8.01 -11.21
C ILE A 134 -3.67 8.48 -12.65
N ILE A 135 -2.80 7.82 -13.41
CA ILE A 135 -2.55 8.14 -14.81
C ILE A 135 -3.82 7.94 -15.63
N LYS A 136 -4.45 6.78 -15.51
CA LYS A 136 -5.64 6.44 -16.27
C LYS A 136 -6.76 7.47 -16.07
N SER A 137 -7.01 7.89 -14.82
CA SER A 137 -8.04 8.89 -14.51
C SER A 137 -7.74 10.31 -15.03
N ASN A 138 -6.48 10.61 -15.36
CA ASN A 138 -6.09 11.89 -15.95
C ASN A 138 -6.12 11.86 -17.49
N MET A 139 -5.86 10.71 -18.10
CA MET A 139 -5.81 10.56 -19.55
C MET A 139 -7.15 10.18 -20.17
N ASP A 140 -7.99 9.45 -19.45
CA ASP A 140 -9.27 8.95 -19.92
C ASP A 140 -10.42 9.63 -19.17
N LYS A 141 -11.14 10.52 -19.88
CA LYS A 141 -12.29 11.23 -19.32
C LYS A 141 -13.45 10.31 -18.93
N ASN A 142 -13.49 9.10 -19.49
CA ASN A 142 -14.51 8.08 -19.21
C ASN A 142 -14.09 7.15 -18.07
N PHE A 143 -12.89 7.33 -17.52
CA PHE A 143 -12.44 6.55 -16.37
C PHE A 143 -13.32 6.83 -15.16
N SER A 144 -13.98 5.81 -14.68
CA SER A 144 -14.74 5.85 -13.43
C SER A 144 -14.51 4.59 -12.63
N TRP A 145 -14.40 4.74 -11.32
CA TRP A 145 -14.43 3.58 -10.44
C TRP A 145 -15.84 2.98 -10.41
N LYS A 146 -15.90 1.67 -10.55
CA LYS A 146 -17.12 0.87 -10.41
C LYS A 146 -17.30 0.42 -8.97
#